data_39e40a16bddfe95595341cdba4d47268
#
_entry.id   39e40a16bddfe95595341cdba4d47268
#
_cell.length_a   1.000
_cell.length_b   1.000
_cell.length_c   1.000
_cell.angle_alpha   90.00
_cell.angle_beta   90.00
_cell.angle_gamma   90.00
#
_symmetry.space_group_name_H-M   'P 1'
#
loop_
_entity.id
_entity.type
_entity.pdbx_description
1 polymer ?
#
loop_
_entity_poly.entity_id
_entity_poly.type
_entity_poly.pdbx_seq_one_letter_code
_entity_poly.pdbx_strand_id
1 'polypeptide(L)'
;MDSKVTSLVGAALIVLLMGGCYEKKNGGAQPVKAPSLESTATPPVPMTGVVSESGEIQYHQNTPLVNLPVLKLYLGKATLNAELAISLKELATGMMFRKELEENAGMLFVYPFVSDVAFYMKNTYIPLSCAYIDAEGIIQEIYDMKPLSEESIPSKSDKIRFILEVNQGWFEKQNIDPGTLITTEKGSLSELFPLTTYR
;
A
#
# COMPACT_ATOMS: atom_id res chain seq x y z
N MET A 1 15.32 -25.69 -28.92
CA MET A 1 14.04 -25.91 -28.22
C MET A 1 14.05 -25.03 -27.01
N ASP A 2 13.70 -23.77 -27.22
CA ASP A 2 13.83 -22.71 -26.20
C ASP A 2 12.45 -22.42 -25.62
N SER A 3 12.31 -22.78 -24.35
CA SER A 3 11.15 -22.48 -23.55
C SER A 3 11.28 -21.05 -23.03
N LYS A 4 10.56 -20.11 -23.66
CA LYS A 4 10.41 -18.73 -23.15
C LYS A 4 9.49 -18.76 -21.94
N VAL A 5 10.09 -18.57 -20.75
CA VAL A 5 9.34 -18.23 -19.55
C VAL A 5 8.96 -16.76 -19.64
N THR A 6 7.71 -16.51 -19.96
CA THR A 6 7.14 -15.15 -19.94
C THR A 6 6.90 -14.76 -18.48
N SER A 7 7.76 -13.87 -17.94
CA SER A 7 7.58 -13.29 -16.61
C SER A 7 6.38 -12.34 -16.65
N LEU A 8 5.29 -12.73 -15.99
CA LEU A 8 4.16 -11.84 -15.68
C LEU A 8 4.56 -10.96 -14.48
N VAL A 9 5.00 -9.75 -14.76
CA VAL A 9 5.12 -8.69 -13.75
C VAL A 9 3.95 -7.73 -13.97
N GLY A 10 2.84 -8.04 -13.36
CA GLY A 10 1.68 -7.16 -13.31
C GLY A 10 1.67 -6.42 -11.98
N ALA A 11 1.09 -5.22 -11.96
CA ALA A 11 0.79 -4.33 -10.85
C ALA A 11 0.79 -5.00 -9.48
N ALA A 12 1.17 -4.30 -8.39
CA ALA A 12 1.21 -4.80 -7.01
C ALA A 12 0.08 -5.80 -6.71
N LEU A 13 0.25 -7.04 -7.16
CA LEU A 13 -0.68 -8.12 -6.95
C LEU A 13 -0.33 -8.73 -5.61
N ILE A 14 -1.12 -8.43 -4.61
CA ILE A 14 -1.10 -9.13 -3.34
C ILE A 14 -1.56 -10.56 -3.60
N VAL A 15 -0.61 -11.47 -3.82
CA VAL A 15 -0.89 -12.89 -3.89
C VAL A 15 -0.93 -13.43 -2.47
N LEU A 16 -2.13 -13.66 -1.97
CA LEU A 16 -2.36 -14.39 -0.73
C LEU A 16 -2.08 -15.88 -0.99
N LEU A 17 -0.89 -16.38 -0.65
CA LEU A 17 -0.63 -17.81 -0.55
C LEU A 17 -1.02 -18.27 0.85
N MET A 18 -2.29 -18.69 1.01
CA MET A 18 -2.74 -19.48 2.15
C MET A 18 -2.29 -20.92 1.96
N GLY A 19 -1.09 -21.23 2.39
CA GLY A 19 -0.58 -22.60 2.53
C GLY A 19 -0.54 -23.03 3.98
N GLY A 20 -1.69 -23.37 4.57
CA GLY A 20 -1.77 -23.98 5.89
C GLY A 20 -2.15 -25.45 5.77
N CYS A 21 -1.19 -26.36 5.94
CA CYS A 21 -1.47 -27.78 6.20
C CYS A 21 -2.14 -27.91 7.57
N TYR A 22 -3.41 -28.31 7.57
CA TYR A 22 -4.12 -28.65 8.80
C TYR A 22 -4.15 -30.16 8.99
N GLU A 23 -3.43 -30.63 9.97
CA GLU A 23 -3.43 -32.02 10.41
C GLU A 23 -4.64 -32.32 11.29
N LYS A 24 -5.40 -33.32 10.87
CA LYS A 24 -6.67 -33.74 11.49
C LYS A 24 -6.40 -34.56 12.76
N LYS A 25 -6.71 -34.06 13.96
CA LYS A 25 -6.88 -34.87 15.15
C LYS A 25 -8.35 -34.99 15.52
N ASN A 26 -8.85 -36.23 15.53
CA ASN A 26 -10.20 -36.61 15.96
C ASN A 26 -10.38 -36.45 17.47
N GLY A 27 -11.44 -35.78 17.88
CA GLY A 27 -11.91 -35.75 19.25
C GLY A 27 -13.33 -35.20 19.29
N GLY A 28 -14.31 -36.08 19.49
CA GLY A 28 -15.73 -35.74 19.44
C GLY A 28 -16.19 -34.91 20.63
N ALA A 29 -16.99 -33.88 20.34
CA ALA A 29 -17.91 -33.24 21.30
C ALA A 29 -19.11 -32.75 20.52
N GLN A 30 -20.31 -32.94 21.09
CA GLN A 30 -21.59 -32.61 20.48
C GLN A 30 -21.83 -31.10 20.34
N PRO A 31 -22.62 -30.64 19.36
CA PRO A 31 -22.80 -29.22 19.10
C PRO A 31 -23.78 -28.57 20.07
N VAL A 32 -23.35 -27.57 20.79
CA VAL A 32 -24.18 -26.62 21.52
C VAL A 32 -24.69 -25.56 20.55
N LYS A 33 -25.99 -25.45 20.40
CA LYS A 33 -26.68 -24.47 19.53
C LYS A 33 -26.45 -23.05 20.07
N ALA A 34 -25.64 -22.25 19.39
CA ALA A 34 -25.44 -20.84 19.66
C ALA A 34 -26.59 -20.00 19.08
N PRO A 35 -27.01 -18.89 19.73
CA PRO A 35 -28.05 -18.02 19.21
C PRO A 35 -27.55 -17.25 17.97
N SER A 36 -28.40 -17.15 16.98
CA SER A 36 -28.19 -16.41 15.74
C SER A 36 -28.12 -14.91 16.03
N LEU A 37 -26.90 -14.37 15.98
CA LEU A 37 -26.67 -12.93 15.80
C LEU A 37 -26.67 -12.66 14.30
N GLU A 38 -27.68 -11.95 13.82
CA GLU A 38 -27.69 -11.39 12.47
C GLU A 38 -26.51 -10.44 12.34
N SER A 39 -25.45 -10.92 11.67
CA SER A 39 -24.32 -10.11 11.27
C SER A 39 -24.75 -9.22 10.12
N THR A 40 -24.91 -7.93 10.38
CA THR A 40 -24.91 -6.89 9.34
C THR A 40 -23.47 -6.68 8.84
N ALA A 41 -22.88 -7.75 8.32
CA ALA A 41 -21.63 -7.64 7.60
C ALA A 41 -21.93 -6.99 6.26
N THR A 42 -21.47 -5.75 6.09
CA THR A 42 -21.40 -5.10 4.78
C THR A 42 -20.65 -6.08 3.85
N PRO A 43 -21.24 -6.44 2.70
CA PRO A 43 -20.58 -7.37 1.79
C PRO A 43 -19.24 -6.80 1.36
N PRO A 44 -18.20 -7.64 1.14
CA PRO A 44 -16.92 -7.17 0.65
C PRO A 44 -17.15 -6.40 -0.65
N VAL A 45 -16.60 -5.18 -0.71
CA VAL A 45 -16.67 -4.34 -1.91
C VAL A 45 -16.15 -5.18 -3.09
N PRO A 46 -16.95 -5.38 -4.15
CA PRO A 46 -16.50 -6.18 -5.28
C PRO A 46 -15.26 -5.54 -5.88
N MET A 47 -14.18 -6.30 -6.00
CA MET A 47 -12.95 -5.90 -6.67
C MET A 47 -13.19 -5.89 -8.18
N THR A 48 -13.86 -4.86 -8.66
CA THR A 48 -14.10 -4.69 -10.09
C THR A 48 -12.92 -3.95 -10.73
N GLY A 49 -11.92 -4.71 -11.17
CA GLY A 49 -10.92 -4.19 -12.11
C GLY A 49 -11.55 -4.00 -13.50
N VAL A 50 -11.04 -3.05 -14.27
CA VAL A 50 -11.40 -2.89 -15.68
C VAL A 50 -10.61 -3.91 -16.49
N VAL A 51 -11.29 -4.74 -17.27
CA VAL A 51 -10.63 -5.68 -18.19
C VAL A 51 -10.12 -4.87 -19.37
N SER A 52 -8.80 -4.89 -19.63
CA SER A 52 -8.19 -4.26 -20.80
C SER A 52 -8.55 -5.03 -22.08
N GLU A 53 -8.32 -4.42 -23.25
CA GLU A 53 -8.49 -5.09 -24.56
C GLU A 53 -7.63 -6.36 -24.69
N SER A 54 -6.54 -6.47 -23.92
CA SER A 54 -5.69 -7.67 -23.82
C SER A 54 -6.24 -8.74 -22.89
N GLY A 55 -7.37 -8.51 -22.20
CA GLY A 55 -7.94 -9.44 -21.21
C GLY A 55 -7.28 -9.36 -19.83
N GLU A 56 -6.37 -8.41 -19.59
CA GLU A 56 -5.71 -8.20 -18.31
C GLU A 56 -6.55 -7.31 -17.39
N ILE A 57 -6.69 -7.68 -16.13
CA ILE A 57 -7.44 -6.88 -15.14
C ILE A 57 -6.57 -5.72 -14.69
N GLN A 58 -6.98 -4.50 -15.02
CA GLN A 58 -6.36 -3.27 -14.56
C GLN A 58 -7.12 -2.69 -13.37
N TYR A 59 -6.45 -2.46 -12.27
CA TYR A 59 -7.00 -1.83 -11.07
C TYR A 59 -6.77 -0.32 -11.05
N HIS A 60 -5.77 0.18 -11.76
CA HIS A 60 -5.46 1.62 -11.86
C HIS A 60 -6.34 2.32 -12.90
N GLN A 61 -6.58 3.62 -12.70
CA GLN A 61 -7.19 4.47 -13.73
C GLN A 61 -6.13 5.01 -14.70
N ASN A 62 -6.58 5.55 -15.84
CA ASN A 62 -5.69 6.09 -16.90
C ASN A 62 -5.53 7.62 -16.83
N THR A 63 -5.84 8.21 -15.69
CA THR A 63 -5.71 9.64 -15.42
C THR A 63 -5.19 9.84 -13.99
N PRO A 64 -4.60 11.01 -13.67
CA PRO A 64 -4.16 11.27 -12.29
C PRO A 64 -5.32 11.17 -11.30
N LEU A 65 -5.02 10.73 -10.09
CA LEU A 65 -5.94 10.88 -8.95
C LEU A 65 -6.08 12.36 -8.59
N VAL A 66 -7.31 12.78 -8.29
CA VAL A 66 -7.64 14.15 -7.89
C VAL A 66 -8.58 14.15 -6.68
N ASN A 67 -8.57 15.25 -5.91
CA ASN A 67 -9.47 15.44 -4.78
C ASN A 67 -9.38 14.38 -3.69
N LEU A 68 -8.19 13.81 -3.47
CA LEU A 68 -7.96 12.90 -2.36
C LEU A 68 -7.97 13.66 -1.03
N PRO A 69 -8.41 13.03 0.08
CA PRO A 69 -8.23 13.59 1.40
C PRO A 69 -6.76 13.85 1.69
N VAL A 70 -6.45 14.96 2.35
CA VAL A 70 -5.08 15.34 2.72
C VAL A 70 -4.92 15.23 4.22
N LEU A 71 -3.80 14.63 4.65
CA LEU A 71 -3.38 14.51 6.04
C LEU A 71 -2.03 15.19 6.22
N LYS A 72 -1.92 16.04 7.24
CA LYS A 72 -0.65 16.65 7.62
C LYS A 72 0.16 15.66 8.44
N LEU A 73 1.36 15.34 7.95
CA LEU A 73 2.32 14.44 8.59
C LEU A 73 3.46 15.24 9.22
N TYR A 74 3.97 14.74 10.34
CA TYR A 74 5.16 15.23 11.03
C TYR A 74 6.23 14.14 11.04
N LEU A 75 7.41 14.45 10.54
CA LEU A 75 8.59 13.58 10.47
C LEU A 75 9.76 14.33 11.13
N GLY A 76 10.02 14.05 12.39
CA GLY A 76 10.98 14.85 13.15
C GLY A 76 10.59 16.33 13.21
N LYS A 77 11.39 17.20 12.55
CA LYS A 77 11.09 18.64 12.42
C LYS A 77 10.38 19.01 11.12
N ALA A 78 10.34 18.10 10.17
CA ALA A 78 9.70 18.33 8.87
C ALA A 78 8.20 18.14 8.94
N THR A 79 7.50 18.85 8.06
CA THR A 79 6.05 18.70 7.87
C THR A 79 5.76 18.45 6.39
N LEU A 80 4.78 17.59 6.12
CA LEU A 80 4.37 17.18 4.79
C LEU A 80 2.84 17.12 4.71
N ASN A 81 2.26 17.56 3.60
CA ASN A 81 0.85 17.36 3.28
C ASN A 81 0.74 16.13 2.39
N ALA A 82 0.24 15.02 2.93
CA ALA A 82 0.11 13.76 2.20
C ALA A 82 -1.34 13.53 1.78
N GLU A 83 -1.57 13.32 0.50
CA GLU A 83 -2.84 12.78 -0.01
C GLU A 83 -2.97 11.31 0.40
N LEU A 84 -4.18 10.88 0.75
CA LEU A 84 -4.43 9.51 1.21
C LEU A 84 -4.89 8.62 0.06
N ALA A 85 -4.16 7.54 -0.20
CA ALA A 85 -4.56 6.45 -1.09
C ALA A 85 -4.96 5.24 -0.24
N ILE A 86 -6.28 4.93 -0.21
CA ILE A 86 -6.85 3.91 0.68
C ILE A 86 -7.61 2.83 -0.09
N SER A 87 -8.42 3.23 -1.08
CA SER A 87 -9.16 2.27 -1.90
C SER A 87 -8.22 1.50 -2.84
N LEU A 88 -8.63 0.31 -3.27
CA LEU A 88 -7.85 -0.50 -4.20
C LEU A 88 -7.44 0.28 -5.47
N LYS A 89 -8.36 1.07 -6.02
CA LYS A 89 -8.10 1.93 -7.18
C LYS A 89 -7.06 3.01 -6.89
N GLU A 90 -7.12 3.64 -5.73
CA GLU A 90 -6.16 4.67 -5.31
C GLU A 90 -4.78 4.06 -5.06
N LEU A 91 -4.71 2.92 -4.34
CA LEU A 91 -3.48 2.16 -4.11
C LEU A 91 -2.82 1.72 -5.43
N ALA A 92 -3.63 1.27 -6.41
CA ALA A 92 -3.12 0.82 -7.70
C ALA A 92 -2.71 1.97 -8.64
N THR A 93 -3.33 3.15 -8.51
CA THR A 93 -3.03 4.31 -9.37
C THR A 93 -1.88 5.16 -8.81
N GLY A 94 -1.90 5.43 -7.50
CA GLY A 94 -0.88 6.22 -6.84
C GLY A 94 -0.57 7.55 -7.54
N MET A 95 0.70 7.82 -7.73
CA MET A 95 1.23 9.03 -8.40
C MET A 95 1.22 8.97 -9.93
N MET A 96 0.67 7.89 -10.53
CA MET A 96 0.63 7.76 -11.99
C MET A 96 0.00 8.97 -12.68
N PHE A 97 0.51 9.31 -13.86
CA PHE A 97 0.04 10.39 -14.75
C PHE A 97 0.21 11.81 -14.22
N ARG A 98 0.77 12.02 -13.01
CA ARG A 98 1.10 13.34 -12.48
C ARG A 98 2.31 13.90 -13.20
N LYS A 99 2.28 15.23 -13.42
CA LYS A 99 3.36 15.97 -14.07
C LYS A 99 4.21 16.75 -13.09
N GLU A 100 3.68 17.01 -11.91
CA GLU A 100 4.31 17.80 -10.86
C GLU A 100 3.82 17.35 -9.47
N LEU A 101 4.60 17.63 -8.46
CA LEU A 101 4.28 17.47 -7.05
C LEU A 101 4.89 18.66 -6.29
N GLU A 102 4.10 19.35 -5.47
CA GLU A 102 4.58 20.45 -4.65
C GLU A 102 5.70 20.00 -3.70
N GLU A 103 6.59 20.91 -3.30
CA GLU A 103 7.80 20.56 -2.56
C GLU A 103 7.53 19.78 -1.27
N ASN A 104 6.52 20.17 -0.50
CA ASN A 104 6.14 19.52 0.76
C ASN A 104 4.80 18.77 0.64
N ALA A 105 4.53 18.22 -0.53
CA ALA A 105 3.41 17.33 -0.79
C ALA A 105 3.89 15.89 -1.01
N GLY A 106 3.00 14.93 -0.78
CA GLY A 106 3.26 13.51 -0.99
C GLY A 106 1.96 12.71 -1.07
N MET A 107 2.11 11.40 -1.13
CA MET A 107 0.98 10.48 -1.05
C MET A 107 1.29 9.38 -0.04
N LEU A 108 0.37 9.20 0.92
CA LEU A 108 0.41 8.12 1.91
C LEU A 108 -0.53 7.01 1.47
N PHE A 109 0.05 5.88 1.14
CA PHE A 109 -0.66 4.65 0.83
C PHE A 109 -0.96 3.91 2.13
N VAL A 110 -2.23 3.58 2.35
CA VAL A 110 -2.71 2.92 3.57
C VAL A 110 -3.20 1.52 3.23
N TYR A 111 -2.38 0.51 3.45
CA TYR A 111 -2.79 -0.88 3.20
C TYR A 111 -3.70 -1.41 4.32
N PRO A 112 -4.68 -2.28 4.01
CA PRO A 112 -5.60 -2.83 5.02
C PRO A 112 -4.95 -3.84 5.97
N PHE A 113 -3.78 -4.36 5.64
CA PHE A 113 -3.03 -5.36 6.39
C PHE A 113 -1.53 -5.09 6.31
N VAL A 114 -0.77 -5.82 7.11
CA VAL A 114 0.70 -5.80 7.13
C VAL A 114 1.21 -6.89 6.18
N SER A 115 2.15 -6.56 5.28
CA SER A 115 2.79 -7.51 4.37
C SER A 115 4.13 -7.00 3.87
N ASP A 116 4.85 -7.83 3.11
CA ASP A 116 5.82 -7.34 2.14
C ASP A 116 5.10 -6.61 1.00
N VAL A 117 5.73 -5.61 0.45
CA VAL A 117 5.20 -4.78 -0.64
C VAL A 117 6.28 -4.53 -1.69
N ALA A 118 5.86 -4.23 -2.90
CA ALA A 118 6.78 -3.83 -3.95
C ALA A 118 6.17 -2.69 -4.77
N PHE A 119 6.98 -1.65 -4.99
CA PHE A 119 6.60 -0.48 -5.76
C PHE A 119 7.37 -0.42 -7.07
N TYR A 120 6.86 0.33 -8.03
CA TYR A 120 7.45 0.58 -9.34
C TYR A 120 6.91 1.91 -9.90
N MET A 121 7.52 2.43 -10.95
CA MET A 121 7.24 3.77 -11.49
C MET A 121 6.47 3.75 -12.83
N LYS A 122 5.69 2.69 -13.10
CA LYS A 122 4.86 2.62 -14.31
C LYS A 122 3.96 3.85 -14.40
N ASN A 123 3.91 4.50 -15.57
CA ASN A 123 3.11 5.69 -15.81
C ASN A 123 3.40 6.89 -14.88
N THR A 124 4.50 6.87 -14.11
CA THR A 124 4.88 7.93 -13.18
C THR A 124 6.04 8.73 -13.77
N TYR A 125 5.77 9.99 -14.12
CA TYR A 125 6.71 10.84 -14.88
C TYR A 125 7.64 11.67 -13.98
N ILE A 126 7.24 11.90 -12.73
CA ILE A 126 8.00 12.69 -11.75
C ILE A 126 8.96 11.79 -10.97
N PRO A 127 10.20 12.23 -10.69
CA PRO A 127 11.11 11.49 -9.84
C PRO A 127 10.60 11.50 -8.40
N LEU A 128 10.56 10.33 -7.76
CA LEU A 128 10.04 10.16 -6.41
C LEU A 128 11.04 9.45 -5.52
N SER A 129 10.92 9.66 -4.21
CA SER A 129 11.44 8.76 -3.18
C SER A 129 10.27 8.10 -2.46
N CYS A 130 10.38 6.82 -2.10
CA CYS A 130 9.41 6.14 -1.26
C CYS A 130 10.01 5.71 0.06
N ALA A 131 9.23 5.81 1.14
CA ALA A 131 9.53 5.24 2.44
C ALA A 131 8.55 4.10 2.73
N TYR A 132 9.06 2.92 3.09
CA TYR A 132 8.30 1.80 3.61
C TYR A 132 8.18 1.93 5.12
N ILE A 133 6.96 1.84 5.64
CA ILE A 133 6.61 2.22 7.01
C ILE A 133 5.82 1.06 7.64
N ASP A 134 6.18 0.70 8.88
CA ASP A 134 5.48 -0.35 9.62
C ASP A 134 4.12 0.09 10.18
N ALA A 135 3.46 -0.80 10.89
CA ALA A 135 2.15 -0.54 11.50
C ALA A 135 2.18 0.50 12.62
N GLU A 136 3.31 0.67 13.27
CA GLU A 136 3.55 1.66 14.33
C GLU A 136 3.82 3.06 13.78
N GLY A 137 4.06 3.18 12.46
CA GLY A 137 4.37 4.43 11.78
C GLY A 137 5.87 4.74 11.71
N ILE A 138 6.73 3.73 11.91
CA ILE A 138 8.19 3.89 11.86
C ILE A 138 8.69 3.57 10.45
N ILE A 139 9.47 4.47 9.87
CA ILE A 139 10.13 4.26 8.58
C ILE A 139 11.14 3.11 8.72
N GLN A 140 10.98 2.08 7.90
CA GLN A 140 11.86 0.92 7.85
C GLN A 140 12.94 1.08 6.78
N GLU A 141 12.57 1.62 5.61
CA GLU A 141 13.41 1.70 4.42
C GLU A 141 13.03 2.92 3.59
N ILE A 142 14.02 3.51 2.89
CA ILE A 142 13.81 4.62 1.95
C ILE A 142 14.53 4.28 0.66
N TYR A 143 13.87 4.54 -0.48
CA TYR A 143 14.41 4.32 -1.82
C TYR A 143 14.10 5.49 -2.75
N ASP A 144 15.07 5.84 -3.58
CA ASP A 144 14.84 6.72 -4.73
C ASP A 144 14.36 5.91 -5.92
N MET A 145 13.34 6.42 -6.61
CA MET A 145 12.67 5.74 -7.69
C MET A 145 12.84 6.50 -9.01
N LYS A 146 13.27 5.78 -10.04
CA LYS A 146 13.47 6.36 -11.36
C LYS A 146 12.15 6.45 -12.13
N PRO A 147 11.80 7.63 -12.70
CA PRO A 147 10.59 7.80 -13.52
C PRO A 147 10.47 6.73 -14.61
N LEU A 148 9.25 6.25 -14.84
CA LEU A 148 8.86 5.28 -15.85
C LEU A 148 9.55 3.91 -15.74
N SER A 149 10.32 3.65 -14.68
CA SER A 149 10.89 2.33 -14.45
C SER A 149 9.79 1.34 -14.04
N GLU A 150 9.75 0.20 -14.71
CA GLU A 150 8.89 -0.93 -14.31
C GLU A 150 9.67 -1.95 -13.47
N GLU A 151 10.90 -1.63 -13.11
CA GLU A 151 11.67 -2.43 -12.16
C GLU A 151 11.04 -2.35 -10.78
N SER A 152 10.77 -3.52 -10.21
CA SER A 152 10.16 -3.65 -8.90
C SER A 152 11.17 -3.32 -7.79
N ILE A 153 10.74 -2.53 -6.83
CA ILE A 153 11.49 -2.19 -5.61
C ILE A 153 10.78 -2.87 -4.44
N PRO A 154 11.15 -4.12 -4.09
CA PRO A 154 10.52 -4.83 -2.99
C PRO A 154 11.02 -4.30 -1.64
N SER A 155 10.13 -4.30 -0.64
CA SER A 155 10.54 -4.12 0.76
C SER A 155 11.36 -5.32 1.23
N LYS A 156 12.31 -5.10 2.12
CA LYS A 156 13.04 -6.17 2.82
C LYS A 156 12.24 -6.70 4.02
N SER A 157 11.39 -5.83 4.58
CA SER A 157 10.52 -6.16 5.70
C SER A 157 9.16 -6.67 5.20
N ASP A 158 8.64 -7.70 5.85
CA ASP A 158 7.27 -8.23 5.69
C ASP A 158 6.26 -7.52 6.62
N LYS A 159 6.68 -6.44 7.29
CA LYS A 159 5.87 -5.70 8.28
C LYS A 159 5.43 -4.34 7.80
N ILE A 160 5.36 -4.14 6.49
CA ILE A 160 4.97 -2.86 5.92
C ILE A 160 3.46 -2.69 5.93
N ARG A 161 3.02 -1.53 6.40
CA ARG A 161 1.61 -1.14 6.52
C ARG A 161 1.29 0.11 5.71
N PHE A 162 2.25 1.04 5.66
CA PHE A 162 2.12 2.30 4.95
C PHE A 162 3.30 2.50 4.02
N ILE A 163 3.08 3.25 2.94
CA ILE A 163 4.14 3.75 2.09
C ILE A 163 3.94 5.25 1.92
N LEU A 164 5.01 6.01 1.99
CA LEU A 164 4.98 7.45 1.74
C LEU A 164 5.83 7.77 0.51
N GLU A 165 5.20 8.28 -0.54
CA GLU A 165 5.87 8.82 -1.73
C GLU A 165 5.96 10.33 -1.66
N VAL A 166 7.14 10.87 -1.97
CA VAL A 166 7.46 12.30 -1.99
C VAL A 166 8.37 12.63 -3.17
N ASN A 167 8.64 13.91 -3.43
CA ASN A 167 9.65 14.31 -4.40
C ASN A 167 10.99 13.63 -4.10
N GLN A 168 11.71 13.20 -5.13
CA GLN A 168 12.99 12.53 -4.98
C GLN A 168 13.98 13.38 -4.18
N GLY A 169 14.66 12.74 -3.22
CA GLY A 169 15.62 13.40 -2.32
C GLY A 169 15.00 14.22 -1.19
N TRP A 170 13.66 14.27 -1.07
CA TRP A 170 13.01 15.04 0.00
C TRP A 170 13.41 14.55 1.40
N PHE A 171 13.47 13.23 1.61
CA PHE A 171 13.87 12.66 2.90
C PHE A 171 15.27 13.09 3.30
N GLU A 172 16.24 13.00 2.40
CA GLU A 172 17.64 13.44 2.62
C GLU A 172 17.70 14.94 2.93
N LYS A 173 17.03 15.77 2.14
CA LYS A 173 16.94 17.23 2.36
C LYS A 173 16.38 17.59 3.73
N GLN A 174 15.46 16.80 4.26
CA GLN A 174 14.83 17.01 5.56
C GLN A 174 15.55 16.29 6.71
N ASN A 175 16.66 15.57 6.43
CA ASN A 175 17.39 14.73 7.39
C ASN A 175 16.48 13.67 8.04
N ILE A 176 15.68 12.99 7.21
CA ILE A 176 14.79 11.90 7.61
C ILE A 176 15.41 10.57 7.21
N ASP A 177 15.68 9.73 8.19
CA ASP A 177 16.30 8.42 8.03
C ASP A 177 15.35 7.29 8.46
N PRO A 178 15.62 6.04 8.07
CA PRO A 178 14.99 4.87 8.68
C PRO A 178 15.08 4.92 10.22
N GLY A 179 14.00 4.51 10.90
CA GLY A 179 13.80 4.67 12.34
C GLY A 179 13.02 5.94 12.73
N THR A 180 12.77 6.86 11.79
CA THR A 180 11.94 8.04 12.05
C THR A 180 10.48 7.63 12.25
N LEU A 181 9.87 8.09 13.34
CA LEU A 181 8.44 7.95 13.60
C LEU A 181 7.65 9.04 12.87
N ILE A 182 6.62 8.64 12.14
CA ILE A 182 5.65 9.54 11.52
C ILE A 182 4.45 9.70 12.45
N THR A 183 4.11 10.94 12.73
CA THR A 183 2.91 11.31 13.48
C THR A 183 2.03 12.27 12.67
N THR A 184 0.83 12.54 13.16
CA THR A 184 -0.13 13.44 12.51
C THR A 184 -0.66 14.45 13.51
N GLU A 185 -1.38 15.46 13.05
CA GLU A 185 -2.11 16.39 13.91
C GLU A 185 -3.23 15.71 14.73
N LYS A 186 -3.61 14.47 14.36
CA LYS A 186 -4.71 13.70 14.98
C LYS A 186 -4.22 12.48 15.77
N GLY A 187 -2.90 12.33 15.97
CA GLY A 187 -2.29 11.20 16.66
C GLY A 187 -1.37 10.38 15.76
N SER A 188 -1.09 9.15 16.15
CA SER A 188 -0.25 8.22 15.40
C SER A 188 -0.98 7.66 14.17
N LEU A 189 -0.22 7.12 13.20
CA LEU A 189 -0.81 6.44 12.04
C LEU A 189 -1.61 5.19 12.47
N SER A 190 -1.15 4.46 13.48
CA SER A 190 -1.83 3.27 14.01
C SER A 190 -3.17 3.60 14.66
N GLU A 191 -3.29 4.76 15.32
CA GLU A 191 -4.55 5.23 15.90
C GLU A 191 -5.57 5.67 14.82
N LEU A 192 -5.10 6.37 13.78
CA LEU A 192 -5.96 6.82 12.69
C LEU A 192 -6.42 5.69 11.77
N PHE A 193 -5.55 4.71 11.57
CA PHE A 193 -5.77 3.58 10.67
C PHE A 193 -5.57 2.25 11.42
N PRO A 194 -6.47 1.91 12.36
CA PRO A 194 -6.33 0.66 13.11
C PRO A 194 -6.37 -0.55 12.17
N LEU A 195 -5.59 -1.59 12.50
CA LEU A 195 -5.68 -2.87 11.81
C LEU A 195 -7.07 -3.48 12.05
N THR A 196 -7.78 -3.75 10.98
CA THR A 196 -9.06 -4.45 11.09
C THR A 196 -8.79 -5.93 11.39
N THR A 197 -9.03 -6.34 12.63
CA THR A 197 -9.03 -7.77 12.98
C THR A 197 -10.31 -8.38 12.43
N TYR A 198 -10.20 -9.06 11.28
CA TYR A 198 -11.27 -9.96 10.85
C TYR A 198 -11.30 -11.14 11.84
N ARG A 199 -12.34 -11.21 12.65
CA ARG A 199 -12.64 -12.37 13.49
C ARG A 199 -13.53 -13.35 12.73
#